data_5bdcf658531c3c3fd4383901feeb6966
#
_entry.id   5bdcf658531c3c3fd4383901feeb6966
#
_cell.length_a   1.000
_cell.length_b   1.000
_cell.length_c   1.000
_cell.angle_alpha   90.00
_cell.angle_beta   90.00
_cell.angle_gamma   90.00
#
_symmetry.space_group_name_H-M   'P 1'
#
loop_
_entity.id
_entity.type
_entity.pdbx_description
1 polymer ?
#
loop_
_entity_poly.entity_id
_entity_poly.type
_entity_poly.pdbx_seq_one_letter_code
_entity_poly.pdbx_strand_id
1 'polypeptide(L)'
;GMLYKGFNRKSWPYIFYILSLTPGILFSAMNLDYDSSVANAIGFNLSGPVCIGIAALYCYDRKLTSERLEKILLAVILPIISMTIYLYLYTPNIQDILTGTQSNFEASGGFGPNQVATILGLGMFILFGRLLLINNRFINIIDLALLIFISYRGIVTFSRGGVITAGICAVIFFIFYFRRANPRLKASLVPKGVVILVAVIFTWLYTSFSTFGLIDKRYANQDAAGVEKEDLTTGRAELLNTELQAFYEHPLTGIGIGKVKEFREEEIGRVSASHNEISRILSEHGIFGLTALGILLFAPLFFRIKNRSNLYFFSFLAFWFLTINHSSMRIAAPAYIYGLSLISIIDFAIFYNLNMFLFLYFVFF
;
A
#
# COMPACT_ATOMS: atom_id res chain seq x y z
N GLY A 1 11.56 16.79 -13.55
CA GLY A 1 10.51 15.91 -13.94
C GLY A 1 9.36 16.62 -14.63
N MET A 2 8.28 16.96 -13.91
CA MET A 2 7.10 17.65 -14.47
C MET A 2 7.41 19.00 -15.09
N LEU A 3 8.21 19.84 -14.42
CA LEU A 3 8.58 21.16 -14.91
C LEU A 3 9.34 21.11 -16.25
N TYR A 4 10.09 20.03 -16.48
CA TYR A 4 10.89 19.86 -17.69
C TYR A 4 10.14 19.14 -18.83
N LYS A 5 9.41 18.05 -18.51
CA LYS A 5 8.73 17.21 -19.51
C LYS A 5 7.22 17.49 -19.64
N GLY A 6 6.68 18.35 -18.76
CA GLY A 6 5.25 18.59 -18.67
C GLY A 6 4.45 17.34 -18.24
N PHE A 7 3.15 17.42 -18.42
CA PHE A 7 2.21 16.32 -18.22
C PHE A 7 1.37 16.10 -19.48
N ASN A 8 0.84 14.89 -19.63
CA ASN A 8 0.04 14.53 -20.79
C ASN A 8 -1.32 15.26 -20.73
N ARG A 9 -1.73 15.89 -21.85
CA ARG A 9 -3.05 16.56 -21.91
C ARG A 9 -4.22 15.64 -21.57
N LYS A 10 -4.08 14.33 -21.78
CA LYS A 10 -5.11 13.34 -21.45
C LYS A 10 -5.20 13.04 -19.96
N SER A 11 -4.29 13.56 -19.13
CA SER A 11 -4.33 13.41 -17.66
C SER A 11 -5.25 14.42 -16.98
N TRP A 12 -6.01 15.22 -17.72
CA TRP A 12 -6.96 16.21 -17.19
C TRP A 12 -7.90 15.69 -16.08
N PRO A 13 -8.34 14.41 -16.05
CA PRO A 13 -9.17 13.94 -14.95
C PRO A 13 -8.49 14.12 -13.58
N TYR A 14 -7.16 14.00 -13.52
CA TYR A 14 -6.42 14.18 -12.28
C TYR A 14 -6.24 15.64 -11.89
N ILE A 15 -6.37 16.58 -12.82
CA ILE A 15 -6.51 18.01 -12.50
C ILE A 15 -7.87 18.24 -11.82
N PHE A 16 -8.95 17.68 -12.38
CA PHE A 16 -10.27 17.72 -11.75
C PHE A 16 -10.29 17.04 -10.39
N TYR A 17 -9.58 15.92 -10.24
CA TYR A 17 -9.39 15.28 -8.95
C TYR A 17 -8.79 16.24 -7.92
N ILE A 18 -7.69 16.93 -8.24
CA ILE A 18 -7.06 17.90 -7.32
C ILE A 18 -8.00 19.07 -7.04
N LEU A 19 -8.69 19.59 -8.06
CA LEU A 19 -9.65 20.68 -7.90
C LEU A 19 -10.84 20.29 -7.03
N SER A 20 -11.31 19.03 -7.08
CA SER A 20 -12.40 18.55 -6.24
C SER A 20 -12.04 18.45 -4.76
N LEU A 21 -10.76 18.46 -4.39
CA LEU A 21 -10.31 18.51 -3.00
C LEU A 21 -10.29 19.95 -2.43
N THR A 22 -10.30 20.99 -3.29
CA THR A 22 -10.13 22.37 -2.82
C THR A 22 -11.30 22.94 -2.02
N PRO A 23 -12.59 22.62 -2.31
CA PRO A 23 -13.69 23.11 -1.50
C PRO A 23 -13.59 22.71 -0.02
N GLY A 24 -13.13 21.49 0.28
CA GLY A 24 -12.92 21.02 1.64
C GLY A 24 -11.97 21.90 2.45
N ILE A 25 -11.02 22.61 1.82
CA ILE A 25 -10.12 23.55 2.48
C ILE A 25 -10.90 24.76 3.05
N LEU A 26 -11.85 25.28 2.25
CA LEU A 26 -12.68 26.41 2.68
C LEU A 26 -13.59 26.01 3.83
N PHE A 27 -14.22 24.84 3.75
CA PHE A 27 -15.07 24.33 4.82
C PHE A 27 -14.29 23.99 6.10
N SER A 28 -13.03 23.58 5.99
CA SER A 28 -12.16 23.40 7.16
C SER A 28 -11.97 24.71 7.94
N ALA A 29 -11.72 25.80 7.24
CA ALA A 29 -11.52 27.11 7.88
C ALA A 29 -12.78 27.62 8.58
N MET A 30 -13.97 27.14 8.16
CA MET A 30 -15.26 27.54 8.75
C MET A 30 -15.72 26.65 9.90
N ASN A 31 -15.33 25.34 9.88
CA ASN A 31 -15.95 24.32 10.74
C ASN A 31 -15.01 23.75 11.80
N LEU A 32 -13.68 23.93 11.68
CA LEU A 32 -12.74 23.48 12.72
C LEU A 32 -12.85 24.36 13.96
N ASP A 33 -12.70 23.75 15.12
CA ASP A 33 -12.73 24.44 16.40
C ASP A 33 -11.58 25.46 16.52
N TYR A 34 -11.79 26.52 17.30
CA TYR A 34 -10.88 27.64 17.44
C TYR A 34 -9.47 27.20 17.90
N ASP A 35 -9.39 26.16 18.74
CA ASP A 35 -8.13 25.63 19.26
C ASP A 35 -7.41 24.72 18.27
N SER A 36 -8.05 24.33 17.17
CA SER A 36 -7.46 23.47 16.16
C SER A 36 -6.53 24.26 15.23
N SER A 37 -5.32 23.74 15.01
CA SER A 37 -4.43 24.25 13.97
C SER A 37 -4.94 23.86 12.59
N VAL A 38 -5.74 24.72 11.96
CA VAL A 38 -6.34 24.53 10.62
C VAL A 38 -5.27 24.14 9.58
N ALA A 39 -4.12 24.82 9.56
CA ALA A 39 -3.03 24.54 8.63
C ALA A 39 -2.47 23.12 8.81
N ASN A 40 -2.29 22.67 10.06
CA ASN A 40 -1.81 21.33 10.36
C ASN A 40 -2.86 20.27 9.99
N ALA A 41 -4.13 20.50 10.30
CA ALA A 41 -5.22 19.58 9.96
C ALA A 41 -5.33 19.40 8.44
N ILE A 42 -5.32 20.49 7.67
CA ILE A 42 -5.34 20.46 6.20
C ILE A 42 -4.07 19.77 5.67
N GLY A 43 -2.88 20.19 6.11
CA GLY A 43 -1.61 19.64 5.64
C GLY A 43 -1.50 18.14 5.87
N PHE A 44 -1.87 17.67 7.06
CA PHE A 44 -1.81 16.25 7.41
C PHE A 44 -2.79 15.40 6.59
N ASN A 45 -4.06 15.84 6.47
CA ASN A 45 -5.09 15.04 5.82
C ASN A 45 -5.06 15.16 4.29
N LEU A 46 -4.57 16.27 3.73
CA LEU A 46 -4.55 16.51 2.28
C LEU A 46 -3.25 16.04 1.60
N SER A 47 -2.17 15.86 2.36
CA SER A 47 -0.86 15.48 1.79
C SER A 47 -0.92 14.20 0.94
N GLY A 48 -1.55 13.15 1.44
CA GLY A 48 -1.72 11.89 0.72
C GLY A 48 -2.56 12.03 -0.55
N PRO A 49 -3.79 12.57 -0.47
CA PRO A 49 -4.61 12.87 -1.65
C PRO A 49 -3.92 13.74 -2.70
N VAL A 50 -3.20 14.78 -2.30
CA VAL A 50 -2.45 15.61 -3.26
C VAL A 50 -1.30 14.84 -3.89
N CYS A 51 -0.56 14.03 -3.10
CA CYS A 51 0.51 13.19 -3.61
C CYS A 51 0.03 12.23 -4.70
N ILE A 52 -1.16 11.60 -4.55
CA ILE A 52 -1.68 10.70 -5.59
C ILE A 52 -2.05 11.46 -6.86
N GLY A 53 -2.65 12.64 -6.74
CA GLY A 53 -2.95 13.50 -7.89
C GLY A 53 -1.68 13.89 -8.66
N ILE A 54 -0.63 14.32 -7.95
CA ILE A 54 0.66 14.66 -8.54
C ILE A 54 1.33 13.44 -9.18
N ALA A 55 1.33 12.29 -8.50
CA ALA A 55 1.90 11.05 -9.04
C ALA A 55 1.17 10.60 -10.30
N ALA A 56 -0.17 10.70 -10.31
CA ALA A 56 -1.00 10.36 -11.46
C ALA A 56 -0.73 11.29 -12.65
N LEU A 57 -0.73 12.61 -12.44
CA LEU A 57 -0.40 13.60 -13.48
C LEU A 57 0.99 13.36 -14.07
N TYR A 58 1.97 13.03 -13.23
CA TYR A 58 3.32 12.76 -13.70
C TYR A 58 3.44 11.46 -14.48
N CYS A 59 2.82 10.39 -14.02
CA CYS A 59 2.99 9.04 -14.58
C CYS A 59 2.06 8.75 -15.77
N TYR A 60 0.95 9.48 -15.92
CA TYR A 60 -0.08 9.18 -16.91
C TYR A 60 0.48 9.06 -18.34
N ASP A 61 0.31 7.87 -18.91
CA ASP A 61 0.75 7.50 -20.27
C ASP A 61 2.24 7.76 -20.55
N ARG A 62 3.08 7.84 -19.50
CA ARG A 62 4.52 7.87 -19.72
C ARG A 62 4.99 6.53 -20.25
N LYS A 63 5.74 6.59 -21.33
CA LYS A 63 6.30 5.42 -21.98
C LYS A 63 7.59 5.00 -21.29
N LEU A 64 7.59 3.80 -20.75
CA LEU A 64 8.77 3.16 -20.17
C LEU A 64 8.98 1.78 -20.77
N THR A 65 10.23 1.32 -20.77
CA THR A 65 10.54 -0.08 -21.02
C THR A 65 10.27 -0.92 -19.76
N SER A 66 9.98 -2.19 -19.93
CA SER A 66 9.85 -3.14 -18.82
C SER A 66 11.10 -3.14 -17.94
N GLU A 67 12.28 -3.09 -18.54
CA GLU A 67 13.55 -3.00 -17.83
C GLU A 67 13.66 -1.77 -16.92
N ARG A 68 13.21 -0.61 -17.40
CA ARG A 68 13.19 0.61 -16.57
C ARG A 68 12.22 0.53 -15.43
N LEU A 69 11.05 -0.09 -15.62
CA LEU A 69 10.11 -0.32 -14.54
C LEU A 69 10.73 -1.22 -13.45
N GLU A 70 11.39 -2.31 -13.86
CA GLU A 70 12.09 -3.19 -12.90
C GLU A 70 13.21 -2.47 -12.14
N LYS A 71 13.98 -1.59 -12.79
CA LYS A 71 14.97 -0.75 -12.11
C LYS A 71 14.33 0.21 -11.09
N ILE A 72 13.17 0.77 -11.43
CA ILE A 72 12.40 1.61 -10.50
C ILE A 72 11.95 0.77 -9.29
N LEU A 73 11.40 -0.42 -9.52
CA LEU A 73 10.97 -1.31 -8.44
C LEU A 73 12.15 -1.78 -7.58
N LEU A 74 13.31 -2.05 -8.19
CA LEU A 74 14.54 -2.35 -7.46
C LEU A 74 14.97 -1.16 -6.58
N ALA A 75 14.91 0.07 -7.11
CA ALA A 75 15.22 1.26 -6.31
C ALA A 75 14.26 1.46 -5.13
N VAL A 76 12.98 1.07 -5.27
CA VAL A 76 12.00 1.11 -4.17
C VAL A 76 12.31 0.07 -3.09
N ILE A 77 12.86 -1.09 -3.45
CA ILE A 77 13.23 -2.13 -2.48
C ILE A 77 14.37 -1.69 -1.57
N LEU A 78 15.35 -0.90 -2.03
CA LEU A 78 16.51 -0.52 -1.23
C LEU A 78 16.15 0.14 0.10
N PRO A 79 15.32 1.20 0.17
CA PRO A 79 14.88 1.76 1.44
C PRO A 79 14.05 0.78 2.28
N ILE A 80 13.31 -0.16 1.66
CA ILE A 80 12.56 -1.20 2.38
C ILE A 80 13.51 -2.17 3.07
N ILE A 81 14.59 -2.58 2.40
CA ILE A 81 15.65 -3.41 2.99
C ILE A 81 16.30 -2.66 4.17
N SER A 82 16.66 -1.39 3.97
CA SER A 82 17.24 -0.54 5.03
C SER A 82 16.30 -0.46 6.25
N MET A 83 15.01 -0.22 6.03
CA MET A 83 14.01 -0.23 7.10
C MET A 83 13.91 -1.60 7.77
N THR A 84 13.94 -2.70 7.01
CA THR A 84 13.87 -4.05 7.57
C THR A 84 15.07 -4.37 8.46
N ILE A 85 16.28 -3.95 8.04
CA ILE A 85 17.51 -4.06 8.84
C ILE A 85 17.41 -3.20 10.10
N TYR A 86 16.92 -1.97 9.97
CA TYR A 86 16.67 -1.10 11.13
C TYR A 86 15.74 -1.77 12.14
N LEU A 87 14.61 -2.31 11.67
CA LEU A 87 13.67 -3.03 12.53
C LEU A 87 14.30 -4.24 13.21
N TYR A 88 15.22 -4.93 12.54
CA TYR A 88 15.93 -6.07 13.13
C TYR A 88 16.92 -5.65 14.21
N LEU A 89 17.68 -4.59 13.98
CA LEU A 89 18.78 -4.15 14.87
C LEU A 89 18.29 -3.31 16.06
N TYR A 90 17.23 -2.54 15.87
CA TYR A 90 16.81 -1.50 16.84
C TYR A 90 15.45 -1.76 17.51
N THR A 91 14.77 -2.86 17.16
CA THR A 91 13.60 -3.27 17.95
C THR A 91 14.02 -4.28 19.03
N PRO A 92 13.34 -4.30 20.18
CA PRO A 92 13.56 -5.32 21.19
C PRO A 92 13.34 -6.74 20.64
N ASN A 93 13.80 -7.75 21.38
CA ASN A 93 13.49 -9.12 21.03
C ASN A 93 11.97 -9.32 21.00
N ILE A 94 11.47 -9.94 19.93
CA ILE A 94 10.03 -10.11 19.72
C ILE A 94 9.35 -10.78 20.90
N GLN A 95 10.00 -11.75 21.51
CA GLN A 95 9.47 -12.49 22.66
C GLN A 95 9.25 -11.60 23.91
N ASP A 96 10.07 -10.57 24.08
CA ASP A 96 10.03 -9.69 25.26
C ASP A 96 8.91 -8.63 25.16
N ILE A 97 8.43 -8.35 23.94
CA ILE A 97 7.44 -7.30 23.68
C ILE A 97 6.04 -7.84 23.34
N LEU A 98 5.85 -9.15 23.38
CA LEU A 98 4.56 -9.79 23.10
C LEU A 98 3.62 -9.63 24.30
N THR A 99 2.67 -8.70 24.18
CA THR A 99 1.63 -8.44 25.20
C THR A 99 0.26 -8.99 24.82
N GLY A 100 0.11 -9.52 23.60
CA GLY A 100 -1.17 -10.03 23.10
C GLY A 100 -1.24 -10.14 21.58
N THR A 101 -2.46 -10.19 21.06
CA THR A 101 -2.72 -10.36 19.62
C THR A 101 -3.00 -9.04 18.89
N GLN A 102 -2.77 -7.88 19.48
CA GLN A 102 -2.95 -6.59 18.83
C GLN A 102 -1.70 -6.20 18.01
N SER A 103 -1.86 -5.24 17.07
CA SER A 103 -0.72 -4.69 16.33
C SER A 103 0.25 -4.01 17.30
N ASN A 104 1.55 -4.29 17.11
CA ASN A 104 2.60 -3.97 18.06
C ASN A 104 3.48 -2.81 17.55
N PHE A 105 3.52 -1.69 18.29
CA PHE A 105 4.32 -0.52 17.97
C PHE A 105 5.82 -0.78 18.16
N GLU A 106 6.22 -1.49 19.21
CA GLU A 106 7.62 -1.78 19.49
C GLU A 106 8.21 -2.70 18.43
N ALA A 107 7.48 -3.76 18.03
CA ALA A 107 7.88 -4.61 16.89
C ALA A 107 7.97 -3.85 15.56
N SER A 108 7.31 -2.69 15.49
CA SER A 108 7.32 -1.80 14.34
C SER A 108 8.33 -0.64 14.48
N GLY A 109 9.26 -0.71 15.43
CA GLY A 109 10.29 0.29 15.64
C GLY A 109 9.77 1.64 16.16
N GLY A 110 8.64 1.64 16.88
CA GLY A 110 7.98 2.86 17.36
C GLY A 110 7.14 3.57 16.30
N PHE A 111 7.08 3.04 15.07
CA PHE A 111 6.24 3.57 14.00
C PHE A 111 4.85 2.90 14.00
N GLY A 112 3.91 3.50 13.27
CA GLY A 112 2.58 2.92 13.12
C GLY A 112 2.61 1.53 12.46
N PRO A 113 2.14 0.47 13.14
CA PRO A 113 2.27 -0.91 12.65
C PRO A 113 1.63 -1.13 11.27
N ASN A 114 0.52 -0.45 10.97
CA ASN A 114 -0.14 -0.53 9.67
C ASN A 114 0.73 0.06 8.55
N GLN A 115 1.42 1.17 8.82
CA GLN A 115 2.30 1.82 7.87
C GLN A 115 3.53 0.96 7.58
N VAL A 116 4.17 0.45 8.64
CA VAL A 116 5.33 -0.46 8.52
C VAL A 116 4.94 -1.73 7.77
N ALA A 117 3.85 -2.40 8.15
CA ALA A 117 3.38 -3.59 7.47
C ALA A 117 3.05 -3.33 5.99
N THR A 118 2.52 -2.14 5.64
CA THR A 118 2.24 -1.76 4.25
C THR A 118 3.54 -1.64 3.43
N ILE A 119 4.56 -0.98 3.97
CA ILE A 119 5.85 -0.82 3.29
C ILE A 119 6.55 -2.17 3.13
N LEU A 120 6.57 -3.01 4.18
CA LEU A 120 7.12 -4.36 4.10
C LEU A 120 6.32 -5.22 3.12
N GLY A 121 4.99 -5.10 3.10
CA GLY A 121 4.12 -5.76 2.13
C GLY A 121 4.41 -5.35 0.69
N LEU A 122 4.72 -4.07 0.44
CA LEU A 122 5.20 -3.63 -0.87
C LEU A 122 6.51 -4.33 -1.26
N GLY A 123 7.45 -4.44 -0.34
CA GLY A 123 8.69 -5.18 -0.55
C GLY A 123 8.46 -6.65 -0.88
N MET A 124 7.57 -7.32 -0.12
CA MET A 124 7.18 -8.71 -0.40
C MET A 124 6.62 -8.87 -1.82
N PHE A 125 5.71 -7.99 -2.22
CA PHE A 125 5.10 -8.02 -3.55
C PHE A 125 6.13 -7.81 -4.68
N ILE A 126 7.03 -6.83 -4.53
CA ILE A 126 8.05 -6.56 -5.55
C ILE A 126 9.02 -7.74 -5.66
N LEU A 127 9.49 -8.30 -4.54
CA LEU A 127 10.39 -9.46 -4.54
C LEU A 127 9.72 -10.69 -5.15
N PHE A 128 8.43 -10.91 -4.86
CA PHE A 128 7.65 -11.96 -5.50
C PHE A 128 7.65 -11.81 -7.04
N GLY A 129 7.36 -10.60 -7.54
CA GLY A 129 7.40 -10.32 -8.98
C GLY A 129 8.78 -10.59 -9.59
N ARG A 130 9.84 -10.15 -8.93
CA ARG A 130 11.24 -10.36 -9.35
C ARG A 130 11.60 -11.84 -9.41
N LEU A 131 11.25 -12.64 -8.40
CA LEU A 131 11.49 -14.09 -8.39
C LEU A 131 10.86 -14.80 -9.59
N LEU A 132 9.70 -14.34 -10.05
CA LEU A 132 9.04 -14.90 -11.23
C LEU A 132 9.71 -14.45 -12.53
N LEU A 133 10.10 -13.17 -12.63
CA LEU A 133 10.59 -12.55 -13.86
C LEU A 133 12.07 -12.81 -14.12
N ILE A 134 12.91 -12.86 -13.08
CA ILE A 134 14.36 -13.01 -13.23
C ILE A 134 14.75 -14.49 -13.32
N ASN A 135 15.64 -14.80 -14.27
CA ASN A 135 16.15 -16.16 -14.49
C ASN A 135 17.64 -16.31 -14.08
N ASN A 136 18.09 -15.55 -13.10
CA ASN A 136 19.42 -15.68 -12.53
C ASN A 136 19.33 -16.36 -11.16
N ARG A 137 19.94 -17.55 -11.01
CA ARG A 137 19.87 -18.35 -9.78
C ARG A 137 20.42 -17.61 -8.55
N PHE A 138 21.53 -16.90 -8.71
CA PHE A 138 22.16 -16.17 -7.61
C PHE A 138 21.28 -15.02 -7.13
N ILE A 139 20.73 -14.22 -8.06
CA ILE A 139 19.79 -13.13 -7.72
C ILE A 139 18.52 -13.70 -7.07
N ASN A 140 17.99 -14.82 -7.58
CA ASN A 140 16.80 -15.43 -7.01
C ASN A 140 17.03 -15.96 -5.59
N ILE A 141 18.21 -16.43 -5.25
CA ILE A 141 18.55 -16.82 -3.87
C ILE A 141 18.54 -15.60 -2.95
N ILE A 142 19.13 -14.48 -3.38
CA ILE A 142 19.13 -13.22 -2.63
C ILE A 142 17.69 -12.69 -2.46
N ASP A 143 16.94 -12.62 -3.56
CA ASP A 143 15.54 -12.14 -3.54
C ASP A 143 14.66 -13.02 -2.64
N LEU A 144 14.88 -14.34 -2.62
CA LEU A 144 14.17 -15.27 -1.75
C LEU A 144 14.53 -15.07 -0.27
N ALA A 145 15.80 -14.91 0.04
CA ALA A 145 16.26 -14.64 1.40
C ALA A 145 15.68 -13.32 1.92
N LEU A 146 15.70 -12.28 1.10
CA LEU A 146 15.08 -10.98 1.41
C LEU A 146 13.56 -11.11 1.57
N LEU A 147 12.88 -11.90 0.73
CA LEU A 147 11.45 -12.14 0.85
C LEU A 147 11.10 -12.78 2.20
N ILE A 148 11.84 -13.80 2.61
CA ILE A 148 11.66 -14.47 3.92
C ILE A 148 11.86 -13.46 5.05
N PHE A 149 12.95 -12.69 5.00
CA PHE A 149 13.30 -11.73 6.05
C PHE A 149 12.28 -10.59 6.16
N ILE A 150 11.87 -9.98 5.04
CA ILE A 150 10.86 -8.92 5.00
C ILE A 150 9.49 -9.46 5.43
N SER A 151 9.13 -10.70 5.01
CA SER A 151 7.87 -11.32 5.38
C SER A 151 7.80 -11.59 6.88
N TYR A 152 8.85 -12.15 7.46
CA TYR A 152 8.95 -12.33 8.91
C TYR A 152 8.74 -11.00 9.65
N ARG A 153 9.48 -9.95 9.28
CA ARG A 153 9.35 -8.63 9.93
C ARG A 153 7.96 -8.02 9.73
N GLY A 154 7.35 -8.22 8.56
CA GLY A 154 5.98 -7.76 8.29
C GLY A 154 4.93 -8.46 9.14
N ILE A 155 5.04 -9.79 9.31
CA ILE A 155 4.08 -10.58 10.08
C ILE A 155 4.19 -10.25 11.59
N VAL A 156 5.40 -10.10 12.14
CA VAL A 156 5.58 -9.79 13.57
C VAL A 156 5.16 -8.37 13.98
N THR A 157 4.79 -7.50 13.04
CA THR A 157 4.09 -6.24 13.38
C THR A 157 2.68 -6.46 13.91
N PHE A 158 2.12 -7.67 13.76
CA PHE A 158 0.74 -8.04 14.05
C PHE A 158 -0.30 -7.22 13.25
N SER A 159 0.13 -6.46 12.25
CA SER A 159 -0.75 -5.75 11.32
C SER A 159 -1.03 -6.60 10.08
N ARG A 160 -2.23 -7.15 10.00
CA ARG A 160 -2.65 -8.06 8.91
C ARG A 160 -2.76 -7.37 7.54
N GLY A 161 -3.15 -6.08 7.53
CA GLY A 161 -3.51 -5.38 6.31
C GLY A 161 -2.41 -5.35 5.25
N GLY A 162 -1.17 -5.02 5.62
CA GLY A 162 -0.04 -4.95 4.70
C GLY A 162 0.35 -6.32 4.12
N VAL A 163 0.36 -7.36 4.96
CA VAL A 163 0.69 -8.75 4.55
C VAL A 163 -0.37 -9.30 3.60
N ILE A 164 -1.66 -9.12 3.94
CA ILE A 164 -2.78 -9.55 3.09
C ILE A 164 -2.75 -8.80 1.74
N THR A 165 -2.49 -7.49 1.76
CA THR A 165 -2.34 -6.68 0.54
C THR A 165 -1.23 -7.23 -0.35
N ALA A 166 -0.07 -7.57 0.21
CA ALA A 166 1.03 -8.18 -0.52
C ALA A 166 0.63 -9.51 -1.18
N GLY A 167 -0.04 -10.39 -0.43
CA GLY A 167 -0.54 -11.67 -0.93
C GLY A 167 -1.53 -11.51 -2.08
N ILE A 168 -2.52 -10.62 -1.93
CA ILE A 168 -3.50 -10.35 -3.00
C ILE A 168 -2.82 -9.79 -4.25
N CYS A 169 -1.90 -8.83 -4.10
CA CYS A 169 -1.15 -8.26 -5.22
C CYS A 169 -0.30 -9.32 -5.93
N ALA A 170 0.34 -10.22 -5.18
CA ALA A 170 1.13 -11.32 -5.71
C ALA A 170 0.25 -12.30 -6.52
N VAL A 171 -0.91 -12.67 -6.01
CA VAL A 171 -1.88 -13.54 -6.70
C VAL A 171 -2.38 -12.88 -7.99
N ILE A 172 -2.78 -11.61 -7.93
CA ILE A 172 -3.21 -10.85 -9.11
C ILE A 172 -2.09 -10.82 -10.16
N PHE A 173 -0.87 -10.48 -9.76
CA PHE A 173 0.28 -10.45 -10.66
C PHE A 173 0.52 -11.82 -11.30
N PHE A 174 0.52 -12.88 -10.50
CA PHE A 174 0.74 -14.24 -10.99
C PHE A 174 -0.32 -14.65 -12.02
N ILE A 175 -1.61 -14.37 -11.77
CA ILE A 175 -2.69 -14.69 -12.69
C ILE A 175 -2.49 -13.99 -14.04
N PHE A 176 -2.18 -12.68 -14.05
CA PHE A 176 -1.98 -11.94 -15.29
C PHE A 176 -0.69 -12.34 -16.00
N TYR A 177 0.37 -12.65 -15.28
CA TYR A 177 1.62 -13.13 -15.84
C TYR A 177 1.45 -14.53 -16.45
N PHE A 178 0.84 -15.45 -15.71
CA PHE A 178 0.60 -16.82 -16.15
C PHE A 178 -0.32 -16.88 -17.39
N ARG A 179 -1.35 -16.04 -17.46
CA ARG A 179 -2.22 -15.96 -18.64
C ARG A 179 -1.49 -15.52 -19.91
N ARG A 180 -0.44 -14.72 -19.77
CA ARG A 180 0.37 -14.24 -20.90
C ARG A 180 1.58 -15.13 -21.22
N ALA A 181 1.93 -16.03 -20.34
CA ALA A 181 3.06 -16.93 -20.48
C ALA A 181 2.79 -17.99 -21.56
N ASN A 182 3.81 -18.26 -22.38
CA ASN A 182 3.80 -19.39 -23.29
C ASN A 182 4.00 -20.72 -22.53
N PRO A 183 3.76 -21.90 -23.13
CA PRO A 183 3.87 -23.19 -22.43
C PRO A 183 5.23 -23.44 -21.78
N ARG A 184 6.34 -23.04 -22.41
CA ARG A 184 7.68 -23.21 -21.85
C ARG A 184 7.89 -22.36 -20.59
N LEU A 185 7.42 -21.12 -20.63
CA LEU A 185 7.48 -20.22 -19.49
C LEU A 185 6.59 -20.74 -18.35
N LYS A 186 5.36 -21.20 -18.65
CA LYS A 186 4.48 -21.82 -17.64
C LYS A 186 5.15 -22.98 -16.93
N ALA A 187 5.83 -23.87 -17.67
CA ALA A 187 6.57 -24.97 -17.09
C ALA A 187 7.71 -24.50 -16.16
N SER A 188 8.37 -23.39 -16.48
CA SER A 188 9.42 -22.81 -15.63
C SER A 188 8.89 -22.11 -14.37
N LEU A 189 7.63 -21.67 -14.37
CA LEU A 189 7.00 -21.02 -13.22
C LEU A 189 6.60 -22.00 -12.12
N VAL A 190 6.32 -23.26 -12.45
CA VAL A 190 5.91 -24.29 -11.48
C VAL A 190 6.96 -24.48 -10.38
N PRO A 191 8.24 -24.81 -10.69
CA PRO A 191 9.25 -24.97 -9.64
C PRO A 191 9.49 -23.67 -8.85
N LYS A 192 9.46 -22.50 -9.49
CA LYS A 192 9.57 -21.22 -8.79
C LYS A 192 8.41 -21.02 -7.80
N GLY A 193 7.19 -21.34 -8.23
CA GLY A 193 6.00 -21.28 -7.37
C GLY A 193 6.09 -22.20 -6.16
N VAL A 194 6.58 -23.44 -6.35
CA VAL A 194 6.83 -24.39 -5.26
C VAL A 194 7.85 -23.85 -4.26
N VAL A 195 8.97 -23.32 -4.73
CA VAL A 195 10.01 -22.72 -3.86
C VAL A 195 9.45 -21.54 -3.05
N ILE A 196 8.69 -20.66 -3.70
CA ILE A 196 8.06 -19.52 -3.01
C ILE A 196 7.04 -20.02 -1.97
N LEU A 197 6.21 -21.01 -2.32
CA LEU A 197 5.23 -21.60 -1.38
C LEU A 197 5.92 -22.18 -0.14
N VAL A 198 6.98 -22.97 -0.34
CA VAL A 198 7.79 -23.53 0.76
C VAL A 198 8.36 -22.41 1.63
N ALA A 199 8.88 -21.32 1.02
CA ALA A 199 9.41 -20.18 1.76
C ALA A 199 8.31 -19.47 2.58
N VAL A 200 7.11 -19.32 2.04
CA VAL A 200 5.96 -18.74 2.77
C VAL A 200 5.56 -19.61 3.95
N ILE A 201 5.44 -20.94 3.75
CA ILE A 201 5.11 -21.89 4.82
C ILE A 201 6.21 -21.85 5.91
N PHE A 202 7.48 -21.90 5.51
CA PHE A 202 8.60 -21.80 6.44
C PHE A 202 8.56 -20.52 7.26
N THR A 203 8.35 -19.37 6.60
CA THR A 203 8.26 -18.07 7.29
C THR A 203 7.09 -18.04 8.27
N TRP A 204 5.94 -18.59 7.89
CA TRP A 204 4.78 -18.68 8.80
C TRP A 204 5.09 -19.55 10.02
N LEU A 205 5.58 -20.76 9.82
CA LEU A 205 5.93 -21.68 10.92
C LEU A 205 6.98 -21.08 11.85
N TYR A 206 8.02 -20.45 11.31
CA TYR A 206 9.03 -19.77 12.10
C TYR A 206 8.43 -18.60 12.89
N THR A 207 7.52 -17.81 12.28
CA THR A 207 6.87 -16.69 12.96
C THR A 207 5.93 -17.20 14.06
N SER A 208 5.15 -18.25 13.79
CA SER A 208 4.30 -18.89 14.81
C SER A 208 5.11 -19.38 15.99
N PHE A 209 6.23 -20.07 15.74
CA PHE A 209 7.14 -20.51 16.79
C PHE A 209 7.73 -19.34 17.59
N SER A 210 8.24 -18.30 16.91
CA SER A 210 8.88 -17.14 17.56
C SER A 210 7.90 -16.26 18.35
N THR A 211 6.59 -16.35 18.05
CA THR A 211 5.54 -15.60 18.73
C THR A 211 4.68 -16.45 19.67
N PHE A 212 5.13 -17.67 20.03
CA PHE A 212 4.39 -18.61 20.87
C PHE A 212 2.93 -18.85 20.41
N GLY A 213 2.70 -18.90 19.08
CA GLY A 213 1.38 -19.08 18.47
C GLY A 213 0.47 -17.84 18.52
N LEU A 214 0.92 -16.70 19.06
CA LEU A 214 0.08 -15.49 19.09
C LEU A 214 -0.27 -14.96 17.71
N ILE A 215 0.60 -15.18 16.71
CA ILE A 215 0.29 -14.78 15.35
C ILE A 215 -0.86 -15.61 14.77
N ASP A 216 -0.92 -16.91 15.05
CA ASP A 216 -2.01 -17.77 14.57
C ASP A 216 -3.35 -17.33 15.18
N LYS A 217 -3.37 -17.05 16.50
CA LYS A 217 -4.52 -16.48 17.20
C LYS A 217 -4.92 -15.12 16.59
N ARG A 218 -3.93 -14.27 16.22
CA ARG A 218 -4.20 -12.99 15.57
C ARG A 218 -4.93 -13.14 14.25
N TYR A 219 -4.51 -14.10 13.42
CA TYR A 219 -5.14 -14.34 12.12
C TYR A 219 -6.47 -15.13 12.26
N ALA A 220 -6.62 -15.92 13.31
CA ALA A 220 -7.89 -16.53 13.69
C ALA A 220 -8.87 -15.57 14.39
N ASN A 221 -8.50 -14.29 14.54
CA ASN A 221 -9.27 -13.25 15.23
C ASN A 221 -9.56 -13.58 16.71
N GLN A 222 -8.62 -14.22 17.37
CA GLN A 222 -8.67 -14.57 18.79
C GLN A 222 -7.84 -13.60 19.64
N ASP A 223 -8.13 -13.53 20.92
CA ASP A 223 -7.28 -12.88 21.92
C ASP A 223 -6.09 -13.78 22.32
N ALA A 224 -5.28 -13.34 23.29
CA ALA A 224 -4.13 -14.11 23.77
C ALA A 224 -4.55 -15.42 24.48
N ALA A 225 -5.74 -15.48 25.07
CA ALA A 225 -6.27 -16.68 25.71
C ALA A 225 -6.87 -17.68 24.70
N GLY A 226 -7.09 -17.24 23.44
CA GLY A 226 -7.69 -18.05 22.38
C GLY A 226 -9.22 -17.87 22.28
N VAL A 227 -9.78 -16.89 22.97
CA VAL A 227 -11.21 -16.56 22.89
C VAL A 227 -11.44 -15.71 21.64
N GLU A 228 -12.47 -16.03 20.86
CA GLU A 228 -12.87 -15.25 19.71
C GLU A 228 -13.28 -13.83 20.11
N LYS A 229 -12.79 -12.84 19.36
CA LYS A 229 -13.16 -11.45 19.59
C LYS A 229 -14.52 -11.19 18.95
N GLU A 230 -15.44 -10.60 19.70
CA GLU A 230 -16.75 -10.17 19.20
C GLU A 230 -16.62 -9.15 18.05
N ASP A 231 -15.66 -8.21 18.18
CA ASP A 231 -15.37 -7.23 17.13
C ASP A 231 -14.22 -7.70 16.23
N LEU A 232 -14.57 -8.15 15.04
CA LEU A 232 -13.63 -8.53 13.97
C LEU A 232 -12.82 -7.33 13.46
N THR A 233 -13.34 -6.12 13.61
CA THR A 233 -12.80 -4.89 13.02
C THR A 233 -11.90 -4.11 13.96
N THR A 234 -11.85 -4.49 15.25
CA THR A 234 -11.10 -3.76 16.28
C THR A 234 -11.51 -2.27 16.39
N GLY A 235 -12.82 -1.98 16.44
CA GLY A 235 -13.40 -0.64 16.53
C GLY A 235 -13.45 0.14 15.22
N ARG A 236 -12.97 -0.45 14.11
CA ARG A 236 -12.95 0.26 12.81
C ARG A 236 -14.32 0.41 12.17
N ALA A 237 -15.25 -0.52 12.45
CA ALA A 237 -16.62 -0.41 11.97
C ALA A 237 -17.33 0.80 12.58
N GLU A 238 -17.14 1.06 13.85
CA GLU A 238 -17.69 2.23 14.55
C GLU A 238 -17.15 3.54 13.95
N LEU A 239 -15.81 3.60 13.72
CA LEU A 239 -15.16 4.75 13.09
C LEU A 239 -15.68 4.99 11.67
N LEU A 240 -15.87 3.91 10.90
CA LEU A 240 -16.42 3.98 9.54
C LEU A 240 -17.86 4.50 9.56
N ASN A 241 -18.69 4.00 10.47
CA ASN A 241 -20.09 4.42 10.58
C ASN A 241 -20.21 5.90 10.95
N THR A 242 -19.39 6.39 11.88
CA THR A 242 -19.35 7.81 12.25
C THR A 242 -18.93 8.69 11.07
N GLU A 243 -17.95 8.25 10.28
CA GLU A 243 -17.54 8.97 9.06
C GLU A 243 -18.65 8.99 8.00
N LEU A 244 -19.37 7.88 7.81
CA LEU A 244 -20.50 7.83 6.89
C LEU A 244 -21.69 8.66 7.40
N GLN A 245 -21.92 8.71 8.71
CA GLN A 245 -22.92 9.60 9.32
C GLN A 245 -22.60 11.06 8.97
N ALA A 246 -21.35 11.51 9.19
CA ALA A 246 -20.92 12.85 8.81
C ALA A 246 -21.16 13.16 7.31
N PHE A 247 -20.94 12.18 6.43
CA PHE A 247 -21.26 12.33 5.00
C PHE A 247 -22.77 12.47 4.76
N TYR A 248 -23.62 11.67 5.42
CA TYR A 248 -25.08 11.74 5.24
C TYR A 248 -25.67 13.04 5.79
N GLU A 249 -25.10 13.60 6.85
CA GLU A 249 -25.53 14.90 7.41
C GLU A 249 -25.07 16.07 6.54
N HIS A 250 -23.90 15.96 5.90
CA HIS A 250 -23.31 17.02 5.06
C HIS A 250 -22.94 16.51 3.64
N PRO A 251 -23.91 16.02 2.83
CA PRO A 251 -23.61 15.30 1.60
C PRO A 251 -23.03 16.18 0.49
N LEU A 252 -23.30 17.49 0.47
CA LEU A 252 -22.82 18.39 -0.58
C LEU A 252 -21.41 18.89 -0.34
N THR A 253 -21.14 19.34 0.86
CA THR A 253 -19.88 20.04 1.20
C THR A 253 -18.91 19.19 1.98
N GLY A 254 -19.39 18.14 2.66
CA GLY A 254 -18.69 17.50 3.75
C GLY A 254 -18.58 18.41 4.96
N ILE A 255 -17.94 17.91 6.00
CA ILE A 255 -17.72 18.66 7.26
C ILE A 255 -16.42 19.47 7.27
N GLY A 256 -15.61 19.36 6.22
CA GLY A 256 -14.28 19.98 6.11
C GLY A 256 -13.13 19.06 6.49
N ILE A 257 -11.94 19.35 5.95
CA ILE A 257 -10.73 18.53 6.12
C ILE A 257 -10.25 18.60 7.57
N GLY A 258 -10.11 17.43 8.20
CA GLY A 258 -9.65 17.32 9.58
C GLY A 258 -10.76 17.34 10.63
N LYS A 259 -11.98 17.82 10.32
CA LYS A 259 -13.11 17.89 11.27
C LYS A 259 -13.61 16.49 11.70
N VAL A 260 -13.34 15.44 10.93
CA VAL A 260 -13.74 14.05 11.27
C VAL A 260 -13.25 13.64 12.66
N LYS A 261 -12.09 14.13 13.10
CA LYS A 261 -11.55 13.80 14.43
C LYS A 261 -12.38 14.44 15.54
N GLU A 262 -12.75 15.70 15.38
CA GLU A 262 -13.61 16.45 16.30
C GLU A 262 -15.03 15.88 16.31
N PHE A 263 -15.59 15.64 15.13
CA PHE A 263 -16.92 15.04 14.97
C PHE A 263 -17.04 13.68 15.69
N ARG A 264 -15.98 12.85 15.66
CA ARG A 264 -15.97 11.60 16.42
C ARG A 264 -15.89 11.81 17.94
N GLU A 265 -15.14 12.82 18.37
CA GLU A 265 -15.07 13.17 19.78
C GLU A 265 -16.45 13.60 20.30
N GLU A 266 -17.18 14.39 19.50
CA GLU A 266 -18.54 14.82 19.81
C GLU A 266 -19.54 13.65 19.84
N GLU A 267 -19.50 12.75 18.85
CA GLU A 267 -20.49 11.67 18.67
C GLU A 267 -20.24 10.44 19.57
N ILE A 268 -18.99 10.02 19.72
CA ILE A 268 -18.63 8.76 20.40
C ILE A 268 -17.56 8.89 21.48
N GLY A 269 -17.18 10.14 21.83
CA GLY A 269 -16.17 10.40 22.88
C GLY A 269 -14.76 9.88 22.55
N ARG A 270 -14.44 9.64 21.27
CA ARG A 270 -13.16 9.04 20.84
C ARG A 270 -12.38 9.95 19.91
N VAL A 271 -11.19 10.35 20.38
CA VAL A 271 -10.20 11.06 19.56
C VAL A 271 -9.32 10.05 18.84
N SER A 272 -9.63 9.70 17.61
CA SER A 272 -8.82 8.77 16.81
C SER A 272 -8.70 9.21 15.36
N ALA A 273 -7.60 8.84 14.73
CA ALA A 273 -7.41 9.13 13.32
C ALA A 273 -8.14 8.11 12.44
N SER A 274 -8.64 8.53 11.28
CA SER A 274 -9.27 7.66 10.30
C SER A 274 -8.33 6.53 9.85
N HIS A 275 -8.88 5.34 9.67
CA HIS A 275 -8.18 4.19 9.10
C HIS A 275 -8.63 3.87 7.67
N ASN A 276 -9.76 4.41 7.22
CA ASN A 276 -10.29 4.23 5.89
C ASN A 276 -10.31 5.59 5.16
N GLU A 277 -9.60 5.66 4.04
CA GLU A 277 -9.51 6.89 3.26
C GLU A 277 -10.78 7.18 2.49
N ILE A 278 -11.54 6.15 2.10
CA ILE A 278 -12.76 6.32 1.32
C ILE A 278 -13.81 7.06 2.16
N SER A 279 -14.12 6.55 3.35
CA SER A 279 -15.08 7.18 4.24
C SER A 279 -14.63 8.57 4.71
N ARG A 280 -13.33 8.74 4.96
CA ARG A 280 -12.74 10.03 5.32
C ARG A 280 -12.92 11.07 4.20
N ILE A 281 -12.59 10.73 2.96
CA ILE A 281 -12.75 11.67 1.83
C ILE A 281 -14.23 11.99 1.60
N LEU A 282 -15.14 11.03 1.76
CA LEU A 282 -16.56 11.27 1.66
C LEU A 282 -17.05 12.24 2.75
N SER A 283 -16.71 11.99 4.01
CA SER A 283 -17.11 12.83 5.13
C SER A 283 -16.53 14.25 5.06
N GLU A 284 -15.25 14.38 4.71
CA GLU A 284 -14.55 15.66 4.67
C GLU A 284 -14.92 16.53 3.46
N HIS A 285 -15.29 15.92 2.32
CA HIS A 285 -15.49 16.64 1.05
C HIS A 285 -16.89 16.46 0.42
N GLY A 286 -17.77 15.65 1.00
CA GLY A 286 -19.11 15.43 0.45
C GLY A 286 -19.10 14.91 -1.00
N ILE A 287 -19.94 15.51 -1.87
CA ILE A 287 -20.03 15.14 -3.30
C ILE A 287 -18.71 15.36 -4.05
N PHE A 288 -17.89 16.32 -3.64
CA PHE A 288 -16.57 16.54 -4.21
C PHE A 288 -15.63 15.38 -3.88
N GLY A 289 -15.75 14.82 -2.66
CA GLY A 289 -15.05 13.60 -2.26
C GLY A 289 -15.48 12.38 -3.07
N LEU A 290 -16.78 12.22 -3.31
CA LEU A 290 -17.33 11.17 -4.18
C LEU A 290 -16.79 11.29 -5.60
N THR A 291 -16.74 12.51 -6.13
CA THR A 291 -16.16 12.80 -7.46
C THR A 291 -14.68 12.46 -7.52
N ALA A 292 -13.91 12.84 -6.50
CA ALA A 292 -12.49 12.53 -6.37
C ALA A 292 -12.24 11.01 -6.38
N LEU A 293 -12.98 10.26 -5.56
CA LEU A 293 -12.89 8.80 -5.49
C LEU A 293 -13.31 8.15 -6.81
N GLY A 294 -14.37 8.66 -7.44
CA GLY A 294 -14.81 8.20 -8.76
C GLY A 294 -13.70 8.34 -9.81
N ILE A 295 -13.02 9.48 -9.84
CA ILE A 295 -11.88 9.68 -10.76
C ILE A 295 -10.75 8.68 -10.46
N LEU A 296 -10.37 8.49 -9.19
CA LEU A 296 -9.30 7.56 -8.83
C LEU A 296 -9.63 6.10 -9.18
N LEU A 297 -10.89 5.69 -9.09
CA LEU A 297 -11.31 4.33 -9.42
C LEU A 297 -11.47 4.13 -10.94
N PHE A 298 -12.12 5.04 -11.63
CA PHE A 298 -12.51 4.82 -13.02
C PHE A 298 -11.49 5.29 -14.05
N ALA A 299 -10.76 6.39 -13.81
CA ALA A 299 -9.78 6.89 -14.76
C ALA A 299 -8.68 5.87 -15.12
N PRO A 300 -8.10 5.09 -14.17
CA PRO A 300 -7.15 4.04 -14.50
C PRO A 300 -7.77 2.92 -15.35
N LEU A 301 -9.03 2.55 -15.07
CA LEU A 301 -9.71 1.48 -15.81
C LEU A 301 -9.96 1.91 -17.26
N PHE A 302 -10.41 3.15 -17.50
CA PHE A 302 -10.53 3.70 -18.86
C PHE A 302 -9.17 3.78 -19.57
N PHE A 303 -8.13 4.17 -18.85
CA PHE A 303 -6.76 4.15 -19.39
C PHE A 303 -6.35 2.73 -19.80
N ARG A 304 -6.66 1.71 -18.97
CA ARG A 304 -6.32 0.31 -19.21
C ARG A 304 -6.96 -0.26 -20.49
N ILE A 305 -8.15 0.16 -20.85
CA ILE A 305 -8.84 -0.31 -22.07
C ILE A 305 -7.94 -0.09 -23.30
N LYS A 306 -7.21 1.03 -23.34
CA LYS A 306 -6.31 1.42 -24.45
C LYS A 306 -4.88 0.91 -24.27
N ASN A 307 -4.39 0.77 -23.05
CA ASN A 307 -3.00 0.45 -22.70
C ASN A 307 -2.89 -0.85 -21.89
N ARG A 308 -2.89 -1.99 -22.58
CA ARG A 308 -2.88 -3.33 -21.95
C ARG A 308 -1.47 -3.87 -21.64
N SER A 309 -0.41 -3.12 -21.96
CA SER A 309 0.98 -3.61 -21.87
C SER A 309 1.53 -3.74 -20.46
N ASN A 310 1.11 -2.87 -19.51
CA ASN A 310 1.59 -2.91 -18.15
C ASN A 310 1.09 -4.18 -17.42
N LEU A 311 1.99 -5.10 -17.11
CA LEU A 311 1.70 -6.36 -16.41
C LEU A 311 1.28 -6.13 -14.96
N TYR A 312 1.87 -5.12 -14.32
CA TYR A 312 1.64 -4.77 -12.93
C TYR A 312 0.36 -3.96 -12.67
N PHE A 313 -0.35 -3.52 -13.73
CA PHE A 313 -1.45 -2.58 -13.62
C PHE A 313 -2.46 -2.92 -12.52
N PHE A 314 -3.03 -4.11 -12.55
CA PHE A 314 -4.06 -4.51 -11.59
C PHE A 314 -3.50 -4.72 -10.19
N SER A 315 -2.27 -5.22 -10.07
CA SER A 315 -1.60 -5.38 -8.77
C SER A 315 -1.28 -4.04 -8.13
N PHE A 316 -0.82 -3.06 -8.90
CA PHE A 316 -0.57 -1.72 -8.41
C PHE A 316 -1.86 -1.00 -7.99
N LEU A 317 -2.92 -1.14 -8.78
CA LEU A 317 -4.21 -0.58 -8.45
C LEU A 317 -4.81 -1.25 -7.20
N ALA A 318 -4.68 -2.58 -7.09
CA ALA A 318 -5.09 -3.32 -5.91
C ALA A 318 -4.28 -2.93 -4.66
N PHE A 319 -2.95 -2.76 -4.79
CA PHE A 319 -2.10 -2.30 -3.70
C PHE A 319 -2.59 -0.95 -3.15
N TRP A 320 -2.81 0.03 -4.04
CA TRP A 320 -3.36 1.31 -3.65
C TRP A 320 -4.71 1.16 -2.95
N PHE A 321 -5.67 0.49 -3.59
CA PHE A 321 -7.04 0.38 -3.09
C PHE A 321 -7.11 -0.32 -1.74
N LEU A 322 -6.42 -1.45 -1.58
CA LEU A 322 -6.39 -2.18 -0.31
C LEU A 322 -5.69 -1.39 0.79
N THR A 323 -4.60 -0.69 0.45
CA THR A 323 -3.87 0.12 1.45
C THR A 323 -4.72 1.25 1.99
N ILE A 324 -5.43 1.99 1.14
CA ILE A 324 -6.26 3.11 1.59
C ILE A 324 -7.44 2.68 2.47
N ASN A 325 -7.86 1.41 2.37
CA ASN A 325 -8.95 0.86 3.19
C ASN A 325 -8.51 0.38 4.58
N HIS A 326 -7.21 0.25 4.85
CA HIS A 326 -6.74 -0.20 6.17
C HIS A 326 -5.72 0.70 6.85
N SER A 327 -5.07 1.60 6.10
CA SER A 327 -4.00 2.46 6.60
C SER A 327 -4.17 3.93 6.19
N SER A 328 -5.22 4.26 5.45
CA SER A 328 -5.42 5.57 4.82
C SER A 328 -4.24 5.96 3.90
N MET A 329 -4.20 7.20 3.39
CA MET A 329 -3.08 7.70 2.58
C MET A 329 -2.03 8.45 3.41
N ARG A 330 -1.58 7.86 4.52
CA ARG A 330 -0.62 8.50 5.45
C ARG A 330 0.84 8.33 5.08
N ILE A 331 1.12 7.55 4.04
CA ILE A 331 2.45 7.30 3.49
C ILE A 331 2.41 7.49 1.98
N ALA A 332 3.55 7.86 1.38
CA ALA A 332 3.63 8.12 -0.05
C ALA A 332 3.52 6.86 -0.94
N ALA A 333 3.75 5.67 -0.38
CA ALA A 333 3.81 4.43 -1.14
C ALA A 333 2.55 4.14 -1.98
N PRO A 334 1.30 4.17 -1.44
CA PRO A 334 0.11 3.91 -2.25
C PRO A 334 -0.06 4.93 -3.39
N ALA A 335 0.26 6.21 -3.16
CA ALA A 335 0.21 7.24 -4.19
C ALA A 335 1.20 6.99 -5.32
N TYR A 336 2.44 6.61 -4.96
CA TYR A 336 3.48 6.28 -5.92
C TYR A 336 3.13 5.04 -6.75
N ILE A 337 2.70 3.98 -6.11
CA ILE A 337 2.31 2.72 -6.79
C ILE A 337 1.08 2.93 -7.67
N TYR A 338 0.11 3.74 -7.23
CA TYR A 338 -1.00 4.15 -8.08
C TYR A 338 -0.49 4.86 -9.35
N GLY A 339 0.44 5.80 -9.22
CA GLY A 339 1.06 6.46 -10.37
C GLY A 339 1.72 5.46 -11.33
N LEU A 340 2.45 4.47 -10.82
CA LEU A 340 3.08 3.44 -11.66
C LEU A 340 2.05 2.58 -12.42
N SER A 341 0.81 2.45 -11.94
CA SER A 341 -0.24 1.76 -12.70
C SER A 341 -0.57 2.47 -14.02
N LEU A 342 -0.40 3.79 -14.09
CA LEU A 342 -0.72 4.63 -15.24
C LEU A 342 0.39 4.74 -16.29
N ILE A 343 1.46 3.97 -16.14
CA ILE A 343 2.57 3.94 -17.09
C ILE A 343 2.24 3.00 -18.26
N SER A 344 2.61 3.42 -19.47
CA SER A 344 2.56 2.62 -20.69
C SER A 344 3.89 1.92 -20.93
N ILE A 345 3.87 0.58 -21.00
CA ILE A 345 5.05 -0.23 -21.29
C ILE A 345 5.16 -0.38 -22.82
N ILE A 346 6.29 0.04 -23.40
CA ILE A 346 6.50 0.08 -24.85
C ILE A 346 7.17 -1.17 -25.43
N ASP A 347 7.85 -1.94 -24.59
CA ASP A 347 8.45 -3.24 -24.92
C ASP A 347 7.91 -4.32 -23.98
N PHE A 348 7.40 -5.37 -24.54
CA PHE A 348 7.04 -6.58 -23.80
C PHE A 348 8.20 -7.57 -23.86
N ALA A 349 9.42 -7.11 -23.48
CA ALA A 349 10.56 -7.99 -23.35
C ALA A 349 10.29 -8.92 -22.17
N ILE A 350 9.99 -10.18 -22.45
CA ILE A 350 10.10 -11.25 -21.46
C ILE A 350 11.59 -11.31 -21.13
N PHE A 351 11.95 -10.86 -19.93
CA PHE A 351 13.34 -10.71 -19.50
C PHE A 351 14.10 -12.04 -19.58
N TYR A 352 14.90 -12.20 -20.60
CA TYR A 352 15.80 -13.35 -20.72
C TYR A 352 17.20 -13.09 -20.16
N ASN A 353 17.61 -11.83 -19.92
CA ASN A 353 18.96 -11.54 -19.41
C ASN A 353 19.01 -10.18 -18.66
N LEU A 354 18.72 -10.16 -17.37
CA LEU A 354 19.25 -9.08 -16.53
C LEU A 354 20.64 -9.52 -16.02
N ASN A 355 21.69 -8.95 -16.61
CA ASN A 355 23.07 -9.24 -16.23
C ASN A 355 23.36 -8.84 -14.78
N MET A 356 24.04 -9.72 -14.05
CA MET A 356 24.53 -9.59 -12.67
C MET A 356 25.31 -8.28 -12.39
N PHE A 357 25.86 -7.64 -13.40
CA PHE A 357 26.63 -6.38 -13.28
C PHE A 357 25.83 -5.20 -12.75
N LEU A 358 24.52 -5.15 -12.94
CA LEU A 358 23.68 -4.02 -12.51
C LEU A 358 23.42 -4.01 -11.00
N PHE A 359 23.36 -5.15 -10.34
CA PHE A 359 23.18 -5.20 -8.89
C PHE A 359 24.43 -4.71 -8.14
N LEU A 360 25.62 -5.14 -8.59
CA LEU A 360 26.89 -4.72 -7.98
C LEU A 360 27.22 -3.24 -8.23
N TYR A 361 26.85 -2.70 -9.38
CA TYR A 361 27.06 -1.27 -9.69
C TYR A 361 26.21 -0.35 -8.80
N PHE A 362 24.98 -0.72 -8.43
CA PHE A 362 24.12 0.08 -7.55
C PHE A 362 24.39 -0.10 -6.06
N VAL A 363 25.09 -1.18 -5.65
CA VAL A 363 25.42 -1.42 -4.23
C VAL A 363 26.79 -0.85 -3.86
N PHE A 364 27.70 -0.67 -4.84
CA PHE A 364 29.08 -0.26 -4.60
C PHE A 364 29.50 1.07 -5.25
N PHE A 365 28.62 1.72 -6.03
CA PHE A 365 28.79 3.06 -6.62
C PHE A 365 27.47 3.84 -6.53
#